data_834adeb0d12a7a0273dd4cc885a7e6cc
#
_entry.id   834adeb0d12a7a0273dd4cc885a7e6cc
#
_cell.length_a   1.000
_cell.length_b   1.000
_cell.length_c   1.000
_cell.angle_alpha   90.00
_cell.angle_beta   90.00
_cell.angle_gamma   90.00
#
_symmetry.space_group_name_H-M   'P 1'
#
loop_
_entity.id
_entity.type
_entity.pdbx_description
1 polymer ?
#
loop_
_entity_poly.entity_id
_entity_poly.type
_entity_poly.pdbx_seq_one_letter_code
_entity_poly.pdbx_strand_id
1 'polypeptide(L)'
;MKALWSLFLTFAKVGVMTFGGGYAMLPILQREVVEKKGWATDEELTDYFAIGQCTPGVIAVNTATFIGQKRAGIAGGIVATLGVVFPSLLIIVALAGVITGFSHLTWVQHAFAGIRVCVCVLIFNAVLKLWKSAVKDVWGLLIFLAVLAASLLTSLSPVWYVLAAGVAGVLIQNLKGAKK
;
A
#
# COMPACT_ATOMS: atom_id res chain seq x y z
N MET A 1 -24.55 11.59 -14.60
CA MET A 1 -23.64 10.82 -15.45
C MET A 1 -22.33 11.56 -15.76
N LYS A 2 -22.35 12.83 -16.20
CA LYS A 2 -21.12 13.60 -16.50
C LYS A 2 -20.14 13.72 -15.32
N ALA A 3 -20.65 13.88 -14.10
CA ALA A 3 -19.82 13.98 -12.88
C ALA A 3 -19.08 12.68 -12.55
N LEU A 4 -19.75 11.54 -12.66
CA LEU A 4 -19.15 10.23 -12.43
C LEU A 4 -18.08 9.89 -13.47
N TRP A 5 -18.34 10.20 -14.74
CA TRP A 5 -17.35 10.01 -15.80
C TRP A 5 -16.11 10.88 -15.61
N SER A 6 -16.31 12.13 -15.17
CA SER A 6 -15.20 13.03 -14.83
C SER A 6 -14.39 12.50 -13.64
N LEU A 7 -15.04 11.93 -12.61
CA LEU A 7 -14.38 11.25 -11.50
C LEU A 7 -13.54 10.08 -12.00
N PHE A 8 -14.14 9.18 -12.78
CA PHE A 8 -13.43 8.02 -13.32
C PHE A 8 -12.17 8.43 -14.09
N LEU A 9 -12.29 9.33 -15.06
CA LEU A 9 -11.15 9.75 -15.89
C LEU A 9 -10.06 10.47 -15.10
N THR A 10 -10.45 11.32 -14.15
CA THR A 10 -9.46 12.01 -13.31
C THR A 10 -8.68 11.03 -12.45
N PHE A 11 -9.36 10.09 -11.81
CA PHE A 11 -8.70 9.09 -10.98
C PHE A 11 -7.99 8.00 -11.78
N ALA A 12 -8.45 7.68 -13.00
CA ALA A 12 -7.69 6.84 -13.93
C ALA A 12 -6.36 7.50 -14.31
N LYS A 13 -6.38 8.81 -14.57
CA LYS A 13 -5.14 9.57 -14.82
C LYS A 13 -4.20 9.54 -13.61
N VAL A 14 -4.73 9.74 -12.39
CA VAL A 14 -3.95 9.61 -11.16
C VAL A 14 -3.35 8.21 -11.06
N GLY A 15 -4.13 7.14 -11.32
CA GLY A 15 -3.67 5.76 -11.28
C GLY A 15 -2.53 5.47 -12.28
N VAL A 16 -2.61 5.99 -13.51
CA VAL A 16 -1.54 5.87 -14.51
C VAL A 16 -0.28 6.62 -14.11
N MET A 17 -0.41 7.80 -13.53
CA MET A 17 0.73 8.68 -13.20
C MET A 17 1.38 8.34 -11.87
N THR A 18 0.79 7.46 -11.07
CA THR A 18 1.32 7.09 -9.76
C THR A 18 2.35 5.98 -9.90
N PHE A 19 3.62 6.37 -9.86
CA PHE A 19 4.75 5.45 -9.77
C PHE A 19 5.42 5.65 -8.41
N GLY A 20 5.41 4.61 -7.57
CA GLY A 20 6.06 4.65 -6.25
C GLY A 20 5.11 4.49 -5.07
N GLY A 21 5.57 4.88 -3.88
CA GLY A 21 4.81 4.75 -2.63
C GLY A 21 3.76 5.84 -2.44
N GLY A 22 2.93 5.69 -1.40
CA GLY A 22 1.79 6.56 -1.13
C GLY A 22 2.09 8.06 -1.13
N TYR A 23 3.24 8.47 -0.60
CA TYR A 23 3.64 9.89 -0.59
C TYR A 23 3.94 10.47 -1.97
N ALA A 24 4.42 9.68 -2.92
CA ALA A 24 4.75 10.14 -4.27
C ALA A 24 3.51 10.60 -5.06
N MET A 25 2.33 10.16 -4.67
CA MET A 25 1.08 10.52 -5.35
C MET A 25 0.41 11.78 -4.81
N LEU A 26 0.80 12.26 -3.62
CA LEU A 26 0.20 13.47 -3.03
C LEU A 26 0.28 14.68 -3.97
N PRO A 27 1.43 14.99 -4.60
CA PRO A 27 1.52 16.10 -5.57
C PRO A 27 0.64 15.89 -6.81
N ILE A 28 0.44 14.64 -7.24
CA ILE A 28 -0.40 14.31 -8.39
C ILE A 28 -1.87 14.55 -8.04
N LEU A 29 -2.30 14.09 -6.85
CA LEU A 29 -3.65 14.32 -6.33
C LEU A 29 -3.92 15.81 -6.15
N GLN A 30 -2.98 16.55 -5.55
CA GLN A 30 -3.09 17.99 -5.35
C GLN A 30 -3.34 18.69 -6.69
N ARG A 31 -2.51 18.44 -7.68
CA ARG A 31 -2.66 19.03 -9.02
C ARG A 31 -3.98 18.66 -9.70
N GLU A 32 -4.35 17.38 -9.70
CA GLU A 32 -5.52 16.92 -10.47
C GLU A 32 -6.85 17.20 -9.73
N VAL A 33 -6.89 17.06 -8.40
CA VAL A 33 -8.12 17.15 -7.61
C VAL A 33 -8.36 18.54 -7.03
N VAL A 34 -7.31 19.20 -6.52
CA VAL A 34 -7.40 20.53 -5.91
C VAL A 34 -7.29 21.61 -6.98
N GLU A 35 -6.13 21.71 -7.65
CA GLU A 35 -5.84 22.81 -8.56
C GLU A 35 -6.71 22.80 -9.82
N LYS A 36 -6.85 21.62 -10.48
CA LYS A 36 -7.60 21.54 -11.76
C LYS A 36 -9.09 21.37 -11.61
N LYS A 37 -9.51 20.63 -10.59
CA LYS A 37 -10.94 20.28 -10.45
C LYS A 37 -11.65 21.01 -9.30
N GLY A 38 -10.92 21.51 -8.31
CA GLY A 38 -11.51 22.16 -7.14
C GLY A 38 -12.46 21.24 -6.38
N TRP A 39 -12.18 19.93 -6.32
CA TRP A 39 -13.04 18.96 -5.64
C TRP A 39 -12.74 18.84 -4.15
N ALA A 40 -11.56 19.26 -3.75
CA ALA A 40 -11.12 19.35 -2.36
C ALA A 40 -10.19 20.55 -2.20
N THR A 41 -10.01 21.02 -0.96
CA THR A 41 -8.95 21.95 -0.59
C THR A 41 -7.66 21.18 -0.28
N ASP A 42 -6.54 21.89 -0.15
CA ASP A 42 -5.26 21.27 0.27
C ASP A 42 -5.35 20.66 1.67
N GLU A 43 -6.07 21.32 2.59
CA GLU A 43 -6.32 20.84 3.94
C GLU A 43 -7.12 19.54 3.91
N GLU A 44 -8.24 19.52 3.20
CA GLU A 44 -9.09 18.34 3.05
C GLU A 44 -8.34 17.17 2.40
N LEU A 45 -7.51 17.45 1.39
CA LEU A 45 -6.70 16.41 0.75
C LEU A 45 -5.71 15.81 1.75
N THR A 46 -5.08 16.64 2.57
CA THR A 46 -4.16 16.20 3.62
C THR A 46 -4.86 15.34 4.66
N ASP A 47 -6.06 15.73 5.08
CA ASP A 47 -6.88 14.97 6.03
C ASP A 47 -7.29 13.61 5.45
N TYR A 48 -7.78 13.57 4.23
CA TYR A 48 -8.13 12.30 3.56
C TYR A 48 -6.92 11.40 3.37
N PHE A 49 -5.75 11.99 3.11
CA PHE A 49 -4.51 11.25 2.98
C PHE A 49 -4.07 10.66 4.33
N ALA A 50 -4.17 11.44 5.42
CA ALA A 50 -3.87 10.97 6.78
C ALA A 50 -4.82 9.84 7.22
N ILE A 51 -6.13 10.00 7.01
CA ILE A 51 -7.13 8.96 7.28
C ILE A 51 -6.85 7.73 6.41
N GLY A 52 -6.49 7.93 5.15
CA GLY A 52 -6.14 6.87 4.21
C GLY A 52 -4.94 6.04 4.66
N GLN A 53 -3.98 6.63 5.39
CA GLN A 53 -2.86 5.90 6.00
C GLN A 53 -3.28 5.02 7.18
N CYS A 54 -4.29 5.43 7.93
CA CYS A 54 -4.83 4.67 9.07
C CYS A 54 -5.84 3.59 8.63
N THR A 55 -6.33 3.66 7.40
CA THR A 55 -7.32 2.73 6.86
C THR A 55 -6.61 1.59 6.12
N PRO A 56 -7.02 0.32 6.33
CA PRO A 56 -6.45 -0.80 5.58
C PRO A 56 -6.60 -0.61 4.07
N GLY A 57 -5.53 -0.91 3.32
CA GLY A 57 -5.52 -0.81 1.86
C GLY A 57 -4.49 0.17 1.31
N VAL A 58 -4.61 0.45 0.01
CA VAL A 58 -3.71 1.39 -0.68
C VAL A 58 -4.18 2.81 -0.43
N ILE A 59 -3.31 3.66 0.12
CA ILE A 59 -3.61 5.06 0.49
C ILE A 59 -4.29 5.81 -0.68
N ALA A 60 -3.82 5.60 -1.91
CA ALA A 60 -4.38 6.16 -3.11
C ALA A 60 -5.86 5.85 -3.31
N VAL A 61 -6.18 4.58 -3.16
CA VAL A 61 -7.53 4.06 -3.34
C VAL A 61 -8.44 4.62 -2.26
N ASN A 62 -7.98 4.63 -1.00
CA ASN A 62 -8.72 5.18 0.12
C ASN A 62 -8.99 6.68 -0.08
N THR A 63 -7.96 7.46 -0.44
CA THR A 63 -8.10 8.90 -0.69
C THR A 63 -9.05 9.17 -1.87
N ALA A 64 -8.94 8.42 -2.96
CA ALA A 64 -9.85 8.53 -4.10
C ALA A 64 -11.30 8.23 -3.71
N THR A 65 -11.51 7.21 -2.88
CA THR A 65 -12.82 6.84 -2.36
C THR A 65 -13.45 7.98 -1.55
N PHE A 66 -12.69 8.60 -0.64
CA PHE A 66 -13.19 9.73 0.18
C PHE A 66 -13.57 10.94 -0.68
N ILE A 67 -12.70 11.33 -1.63
CA ILE A 67 -12.97 12.43 -2.54
C ILE A 67 -14.18 12.14 -3.43
N GLY A 68 -14.25 10.92 -3.98
CA GLY A 68 -15.38 10.48 -4.79
C GLY A 68 -16.69 10.48 -4.03
N GLN A 69 -16.66 10.00 -2.78
CA GLN A 69 -17.84 10.00 -1.89
C GLN A 69 -18.29 11.41 -1.53
N LYS A 70 -17.39 12.31 -1.22
CA LYS A 70 -17.71 13.72 -1.00
C LYS A 70 -18.39 14.34 -2.21
N ARG A 71 -17.93 14.01 -3.43
CA ARG A 71 -18.37 14.63 -4.68
C ARG A 71 -19.70 14.10 -5.20
N ALA A 72 -19.96 12.81 -5.10
CA ALA A 72 -21.12 12.16 -5.70
C ALA A 72 -21.67 10.98 -4.86
N GLY A 73 -21.50 11.03 -3.53
CA GLY A 73 -21.97 10.00 -2.62
C GLY A 73 -21.30 8.63 -2.86
N ILE A 74 -21.97 7.57 -2.46
CA ILE A 74 -21.46 6.19 -2.55
C ILE A 74 -21.06 5.84 -3.99
N ALA A 75 -21.88 6.20 -4.98
CA ALA A 75 -21.58 5.96 -6.39
C ALA A 75 -20.28 6.67 -6.83
N GLY A 76 -20.06 7.91 -6.33
CA GLY A 76 -18.83 8.64 -6.59
C GLY A 76 -17.60 7.95 -6.00
N GLY A 77 -17.71 7.43 -4.77
CA GLY A 77 -16.64 6.65 -4.13
C GLY A 77 -16.27 5.40 -4.94
N ILE A 78 -17.26 4.62 -5.33
CA ILE A 78 -17.05 3.40 -6.14
C ILE A 78 -16.38 3.75 -7.48
N VAL A 79 -16.89 4.76 -8.19
CA VAL A 79 -16.36 5.15 -9.50
C VAL A 79 -14.95 5.70 -9.43
N ALA A 80 -14.64 6.50 -8.40
CA ALA A 80 -13.28 7.01 -8.16
C ALA A 80 -12.28 5.88 -7.86
N THR A 81 -12.68 4.93 -7.02
CA THR A 81 -11.91 3.72 -6.69
C THR A 81 -11.61 2.90 -7.95
N LEU A 82 -12.65 2.60 -8.73
CA LEU A 82 -12.49 1.89 -10.00
C LEU A 82 -11.58 2.66 -10.97
N GLY A 83 -11.69 3.99 -11.00
CA GLY A 83 -10.83 4.84 -11.80
C GLY A 83 -9.35 4.64 -11.49
N VAL A 84 -8.94 4.66 -10.22
CA VAL A 84 -7.55 4.45 -9.80
C VAL A 84 -7.04 3.06 -10.15
N VAL A 85 -7.87 2.02 -9.96
CA VAL A 85 -7.48 0.61 -10.11
C VAL A 85 -7.48 0.16 -11.58
N PHE A 86 -8.41 0.66 -12.38
CA PHE A 86 -8.64 0.20 -13.75
C PHE A 86 -7.40 0.24 -14.66
N PRO A 87 -6.62 1.32 -14.72
CA PRO A 87 -5.42 1.36 -15.56
C PRO A 87 -4.38 0.32 -15.16
N SER A 88 -4.18 0.12 -13.86
CA SER A 88 -3.25 -0.89 -13.35
C SER A 88 -3.68 -2.30 -13.76
N LEU A 89 -4.98 -2.61 -13.67
CA LEU A 89 -5.51 -3.88 -14.14
C LEU A 89 -5.29 -4.09 -15.64
N LEU A 90 -5.56 -3.08 -16.45
CA LEU A 90 -5.34 -3.16 -17.91
C LEU A 90 -3.87 -3.44 -18.24
N ILE A 91 -2.96 -2.69 -17.62
CA ILE A 91 -1.52 -2.86 -17.84
C ILE A 91 -1.07 -4.26 -17.41
N ILE A 92 -1.50 -4.71 -16.23
CA ILE A 92 -1.11 -6.03 -15.71
C ILE A 92 -1.64 -7.15 -16.61
N VAL A 93 -2.91 -7.08 -17.04
CA VAL A 93 -3.51 -8.10 -17.92
C VAL A 93 -2.82 -8.11 -19.28
N ALA A 94 -2.56 -6.94 -19.87
CA ALA A 94 -1.83 -6.84 -21.14
C ALA A 94 -0.41 -7.40 -21.04
N LEU A 95 0.33 -7.02 -19.98
CA LEU A 95 1.67 -7.56 -19.73
C LEU A 95 1.66 -9.07 -19.47
N ALA A 96 0.69 -9.59 -18.70
CA ALA A 96 0.58 -11.02 -18.45
C ALA A 96 0.39 -11.80 -19.74
N GLY A 97 -0.46 -11.32 -20.67
CA GLY A 97 -0.63 -11.93 -21.98
C GLY A 97 0.67 -11.96 -22.80
N VAL A 98 1.39 -10.84 -22.84
CA VAL A 98 2.68 -10.76 -23.53
C VAL A 98 3.71 -11.69 -22.89
N ILE A 99 3.85 -11.65 -21.57
CA ILE A 99 4.83 -12.45 -20.83
C ILE A 99 4.57 -13.94 -21.02
N THR A 100 3.31 -14.37 -20.96
CA THR A 100 2.93 -15.79 -21.14
C THR A 100 3.35 -16.29 -22.53
N GLY A 101 3.19 -15.46 -23.57
CA GLY A 101 3.60 -15.82 -24.94
C GLY A 101 5.11 -15.95 -25.12
N PHE A 102 5.91 -15.21 -24.35
CA PHE A 102 7.37 -15.14 -24.49
C PHE A 102 8.14 -15.79 -23.34
N SER A 103 7.48 -16.38 -22.35
CA SER A 103 8.08 -16.94 -21.15
C SER A 103 9.09 -18.08 -21.40
N HIS A 104 9.01 -18.74 -22.56
CA HIS A 104 9.94 -19.81 -22.97
C HIS A 104 11.26 -19.30 -23.54
N LEU A 105 11.36 -18.01 -23.87
CA LEU A 105 12.58 -17.44 -24.42
C LEU A 105 13.65 -17.24 -23.34
N THR A 106 14.85 -17.71 -23.60
CA THR A 106 15.98 -17.70 -22.65
C THR A 106 16.30 -16.31 -22.13
N TRP A 107 16.29 -15.29 -23.00
CA TRP A 107 16.56 -13.92 -22.61
C TRP A 107 15.47 -13.33 -21.69
N VAL A 108 14.19 -13.74 -21.85
CA VAL A 108 13.08 -13.36 -20.95
C VAL A 108 13.29 -14.00 -19.57
N GLN A 109 13.70 -15.27 -19.53
CA GLN A 109 14.02 -15.97 -18.29
C GLN A 109 15.18 -15.31 -17.54
N HIS A 110 16.22 -14.89 -18.25
CA HIS A 110 17.34 -14.14 -17.66
C HIS A 110 16.90 -12.78 -17.12
N ALA A 111 16.04 -12.05 -17.85
CA ALA A 111 15.46 -10.80 -17.36
C ALA A 111 14.65 -11.00 -16.06
N PHE A 112 13.82 -12.04 -16.01
CA PHE A 112 13.07 -12.37 -14.79
C PHE A 112 13.99 -12.81 -13.63
N ALA A 113 15.06 -13.51 -13.91
CA ALA A 113 16.06 -13.85 -12.90
C ALA A 113 16.68 -12.58 -12.27
N GLY A 114 17.06 -11.61 -13.10
CA GLY A 114 17.54 -10.31 -12.65
C GLY A 114 16.51 -9.54 -11.80
N ILE A 115 15.26 -9.50 -12.25
CA ILE A 115 14.15 -8.86 -11.50
C ILE A 115 13.96 -9.52 -10.12
N ARG A 116 14.01 -10.86 -10.05
CA ARG A 116 13.89 -11.58 -8.77
C ARG A 116 15.00 -11.18 -7.78
N VAL A 117 16.24 -11.07 -8.25
CA VAL A 117 17.34 -10.61 -7.40
C VAL A 117 17.09 -9.19 -6.89
N CYS A 118 16.69 -8.26 -7.77
CA CYS A 118 16.35 -6.89 -7.37
C CYS A 118 15.24 -6.86 -6.33
N VAL A 119 14.17 -7.65 -6.51
CA VAL A 119 13.06 -7.74 -5.55
C VAL A 119 13.55 -8.27 -4.20
N CYS A 120 14.41 -9.30 -4.19
CA CYS A 120 14.99 -9.81 -2.94
C CYS A 120 15.79 -8.72 -2.20
N VAL A 121 16.60 -7.93 -2.93
CA VAL A 121 17.37 -6.83 -2.35
C VAL A 121 16.44 -5.73 -1.80
N LEU A 122 15.38 -5.40 -2.51
CA LEU A 122 14.39 -4.41 -2.05
C LEU A 122 13.68 -4.87 -0.77
N ILE A 123 13.26 -6.14 -0.72
CA ILE A 123 12.65 -6.73 0.48
C ILE A 123 13.65 -6.73 1.63
N PHE A 124 14.88 -7.13 1.40
CA PHE A 124 15.93 -7.13 2.42
C PHE A 124 16.18 -5.72 2.97
N ASN A 125 16.28 -4.71 2.11
CA ASN A 125 16.41 -3.31 2.55
C ASN A 125 15.19 -2.83 3.35
N ALA A 126 13.97 -3.21 2.96
CA ALA A 126 12.77 -2.90 3.71
C ALA A 126 12.80 -3.54 5.11
N VAL A 127 13.20 -4.81 5.21
CA VAL A 127 13.37 -5.51 6.49
C VAL A 127 14.41 -4.80 7.37
N LEU A 128 15.57 -4.40 6.82
CA LEU A 128 16.59 -3.67 7.57
C LEU A 128 16.08 -2.31 8.08
N LYS A 129 15.30 -1.60 7.27
CA LYS A 129 14.70 -0.33 7.67
C LYS A 129 13.68 -0.50 8.80
N LEU A 130 12.81 -1.51 8.69
CA LEU A 130 11.84 -1.85 9.73
C LEU A 130 12.52 -2.34 11.00
N TRP A 131 13.57 -3.15 10.88
CA TRP A 131 14.38 -3.62 12.00
C TRP A 131 14.87 -2.47 12.88
N LYS A 132 15.51 -1.48 12.26
CA LYS A 132 16.03 -0.30 12.98
C LYS A 132 14.95 0.51 13.70
N SER A 133 13.72 0.46 13.20
CA SER A 133 12.58 1.17 13.78
C SER A 133 11.88 0.36 14.88
N ALA A 134 11.70 -0.94 14.69
CA ALA A 134 10.87 -1.80 15.52
C ALA A 134 11.66 -2.47 16.66
N VAL A 135 12.90 -2.91 16.39
CA VAL A 135 13.72 -3.65 17.36
C VAL A 135 14.65 -2.68 18.11
N LYS A 136 14.16 -2.14 19.23
CA LYS A 136 14.91 -1.15 20.04
C LYS A 136 15.51 -1.76 21.31
N ASP A 137 15.03 -2.91 21.75
CA ASP A 137 15.47 -3.57 22.99
C ASP A 137 15.51 -5.10 22.81
N VAL A 138 16.11 -5.76 23.80
CA VAL A 138 16.29 -7.23 23.80
C VAL A 138 14.93 -7.95 23.74
N TRP A 139 13.89 -7.39 24.35
CA TRP A 139 12.56 -7.99 24.35
C TRP A 139 11.92 -7.94 22.96
N GLY A 140 12.10 -6.81 22.23
CA GLY A 140 11.69 -6.70 20.82
C GLY A 140 12.41 -7.73 19.95
N LEU A 141 13.71 -7.97 20.20
CA LEU A 141 14.47 -9.00 19.51
C LEU A 141 13.94 -10.41 19.79
N LEU A 142 13.63 -10.73 21.06
CA LEU A 142 13.08 -12.02 21.45
C LEU A 142 11.71 -12.28 20.80
N ILE A 143 10.82 -11.28 20.80
CA ILE A 143 9.52 -11.38 20.12
C ILE A 143 9.72 -11.61 18.63
N PHE A 144 10.63 -10.85 17.99
CA PHE A 144 10.93 -11.03 16.57
C PHE A 144 11.40 -12.45 16.26
N LEU A 145 12.38 -12.97 17.00
CA LEU A 145 12.90 -14.32 16.80
C LEU A 145 11.83 -15.40 17.04
N ALA A 146 11.00 -15.23 18.07
CA ALA A 146 9.91 -16.16 18.36
C ALA A 146 8.87 -16.18 17.23
N VAL A 147 8.46 -15.01 16.72
CA VAL A 147 7.53 -14.89 15.58
C VAL A 147 8.14 -15.45 14.32
N LEU A 148 9.42 -15.18 14.05
CA LEU A 148 10.12 -15.70 12.89
C LEU A 148 10.18 -17.24 12.93
N ALA A 149 10.59 -17.81 14.05
CA ALA A 149 10.63 -19.27 14.22
C ALA A 149 9.24 -19.90 14.08
N ALA A 150 8.21 -19.32 14.72
CA ALA A 150 6.84 -19.80 14.61
C ALA A 150 6.33 -19.71 13.17
N SER A 151 6.64 -18.64 12.45
CA SER A 151 6.25 -18.47 11.03
C SER A 151 6.91 -19.47 10.09
N LEU A 152 8.13 -19.92 10.41
CA LEU A 152 8.83 -20.94 9.61
C LEU A 152 8.35 -22.36 9.91
N LEU A 153 7.91 -22.61 11.16
CA LEU A 153 7.50 -23.94 11.61
C LEU A 153 6.00 -24.22 11.44
N THR A 154 5.19 -23.19 11.28
CA THR A 154 3.73 -23.32 11.19
C THR A 154 3.18 -22.53 10.00
N SER A 155 2.09 -23.00 9.42
CA SER A 155 1.39 -22.35 8.29
C SER A 155 0.21 -21.47 8.74
N LEU A 156 0.28 -20.91 9.97
CA LEU A 156 -0.78 -20.05 10.50
C LEU A 156 -0.84 -18.72 9.72
N SER A 157 -2.04 -18.11 9.65
CA SER A 157 -2.21 -16.79 9.05
C SER A 157 -1.35 -15.73 9.77
N PRO A 158 -0.67 -14.82 9.05
CA PRO A 158 0.13 -13.73 9.63
C PRO A 158 -0.62 -12.88 10.67
N VAL A 159 -1.95 -12.80 10.58
CA VAL A 159 -2.80 -12.07 11.52
C VAL A 159 -2.61 -12.55 12.97
N TRP A 160 -2.53 -13.87 13.16
CA TRP A 160 -2.35 -14.46 14.50
C TRP A 160 -1.00 -14.10 15.13
N TYR A 161 0.06 -14.07 14.32
CA TYR A 161 1.37 -13.65 14.81
C TYR A 161 1.40 -12.17 15.21
N VAL A 162 0.73 -11.30 14.44
CA VAL A 162 0.63 -9.86 14.75
C VAL A 162 -0.13 -9.65 16.04
N LEU A 163 -1.27 -10.33 16.24
CA LEU A 163 -2.06 -10.24 17.47
C LEU A 163 -1.28 -10.75 18.68
N ALA A 164 -0.66 -11.93 18.56
CA ALA A 164 0.12 -12.51 19.65
C ALA A 164 1.33 -11.65 20.03
N ALA A 165 2.08 -11.15 19.04
CA ALA A 165 3.21 -10.27 19.27
C ALA A 165 2.79 -8.92 19.88
N GLY A 166 1.65 -8.36 19.46
CA GLY A 166 1.09 -7.14 20.02
C GLY A 166 0.72 -7.31 21.50
N VAL A 167 0.00 -8.38 21.84
CA VAL A 167 -0.36 -8.68 23.23
C VAL A 167 0.89 -8.90 24.07
N ALA A 168 1.86 -9.70 23.60
CA ALA A 168 3.11 -9.95 24.30
C ALA A 168 3.90 -8.65 24.53
N GLY A 169 3.97 -7.77 23.54
CA GLY A 169 4.63 -6.47 23.66
C GLY A 169 4.00 -5.57 24.73
N VAL A 170 2.68 -5.47 24.76
CA VAL A 170 1.95 -4.67 25.76
C VAL A 170 2.16 -5.25 27.17
N LEU A 171 2.07 -6.56 27.35
CA LEU A 171 2.29 -7.20 28.64
C LEU A 171 3.71 -6.94 29.17
N ILE A 172 4.73 -7.09 28.34
CA ILE A 172 6.12 -6.86 28.71
C ILE A 172 6.34 -5.38 29.08
N GLN A 173 5.74 -4.45 28.34
CA GLN A 173 5.86 -3.02 28.61
C GLN A 173 5.20 -2.63 29.92
N ASN A 174 4.02 -3.18 30.23
CA ASN A 174 3.33 -2.94 31.50
C ASN A 174 4.12 -3.51 32.69
N LEU A 175 4.72 -4.68 32.55
CA LEU A 175 5.57 -5.27 33.57
C LEU A 175 6.85 -4.44 33.84
N LYS A 176 7.41 -3.80 32.81
CA LYS A 176 8.55 -2.89 32.96
C LYS A 176 8.14 -1.54 33.57
N GLY A 177 6.96 -1.03 33.21
CA GLY A 177 6.42 0.23 33.77
C GLY A 177 6.06 0.15 35.24
N ALA A 178 5.66 -1.02 35.72
CA ALA A 178 5.34 -1.29 37.13
C ALA A 178 6.60 -1.43 38.04
N LYS A 179 7.80 -1.46 37.44
CA LYS A 179 9.08 -1.54 38.16
C LYS A 179 9.85 -0.20 38.24
N LYS A 180 9.25 0.89 37.77
CA LYS A 180 9.73 2.27 37.97
C LYS A 180 8.79 3.00 38.93
#